data_2a7635a6106a907043f6f0f15edcd9e0
#
_entry.id   2a7635a6106a907043f6f0f15edcd9e0
#
_cell.length_a   1.000
_cell.length_b   1.000
_cell.length_c   1.000
_cell.angle_alpha   90.00
_cell.angle_beta   90.00
_cell.angle_gamma   90.00
#
_symmetry.space_group_name_H-M   'P 1'
#
loop_
_entity.id
_entity.type
_entity.pdbx_description
1 polymer ?
#
loop_
_entity_poly.entity_id
_entity_poly.type
_entity_poly.pdbx_seq_one_letter_code
_entity_poly.pdbx_strand_id
1 'polypeptide(L)'
;MALVLYGASSVFPVYVAVLLAILARILLTGALHEDGFADFCDGFGGGTSRERILAIMKDSHIGMYGVLGLVLYFLLLSQVLVAFTPAVAACLVWTGDVWSKCCSAQLINFLPYARKEEEAKAKVVYERMPIPAIAGVALNGLVALALLYVLTGNFLAAALAPLVVTGLMIRYLRKKIQGYTGDCCGALFLLSEFSFYLTALCMQ
;
A
#
# COMPACT_ATOMS: atom_id res chain seq x y z
N MET A 1 -13.49 -0.42 -0.87
CA MET A 1 -13.28 1.03 -0.71
C MET A 1 -13.98 1.84 -1.81
N ALA A 2 -13.66 1.71 -3.09
CA ALA A 2 -14.22 2.51 -4.20
C ALA A 2 -15.76 2.54 -4.26
N LEU A 3 -16.41 1.39 -4.20
CA LEU A 3 -17.88 1.30 -4.22
C LEU A 3 -18.54 1.99 -3.01
N VAL A 4 -17.93 1.88 -1.82
CA VAL A 4 -18.45 2.54 -0.62
C VAL A 4 -18.28 4.05 -0.73
N LEU A 5 -17.12 4.52 -1.22
CA LEU A 5 -16.89 5.94 -1.45
C LEU A 5 -17.95 6.52 -2.40
N TYR A 6 -18.11 5.92 -3.56
CA TYR A 6 -19.06 6.40 -4.57
C TYR A 6 -20.51 6.34 -4.09
N GLY A 7 -20.93 5.21 -3.50
CA GLY A 7 -22.30 5.06 -2.98
C GLY A 7 -22.60 5.97 -1.81
N ALA A 8 -21.68 6.09 -0.84
CA ALA A 8 -21.87 6.97 0.31
C ALA A 8 -21.90 8.46 -0.08
N SER A 9 -21.20 8.86 -1.13
CA SER A 9 -21.18 10.24 -1.58
C SER A 9 -22.53 10.73 -2.17
N SER A 10 -23.45 9.82 -2.48
CA SER A 10 -24.80 10.19 -2.88
C SER A 10 -25.72 10.57 -1.69
N VAL A 11 -25.30 10.22 -0.46
CA VAL A 11 -26.10 10.44 0.76
C VAL A 11 -25.39 11.40 1.71
N PHE A 12 -24.06 11.31 1.79
CA PHE A 12 -23.24 12.07 2.73
C PHE A 12 -22.29 13.04 2.02
N PRO A 13 -21.83 14.10 2.71
CA PRO A 13 -20.72 14.93 2.22
C PRO A 13 -19.48 14.08 1.91
N VAL A 14 -18.70 14.49 0.90
CA VAL A 14 -17.56 13.70 0.39
C VAL A 14 -16.54 13.31 1.47
N TYR A 15 -16.27 14.19 2.45
CA TYR A 15 -15.34 13.89 3.55
C TYR A 15 -15.86 12.74 4.44
N VAL A 16 -17.18 12.63 4.67
CA VAL A 16 -17.78 11.49 5.39
C VAL A 16 -17.71 10.23 4.54
N ALA A 17 -18.02 10.32 3.24
CA ALA A 17 -17.96 9.19 2.33
C ALA A 17 -16.54 8.59 2.24
N VAL A 18 -15.51 9.44 2.23
CA VAL A 18 -14.10 9.00 2.25
C VAL A 18 -13.77 8.26 3.55
N LEU A 19 -14.17 8.79 4.71
CA LEU A 19 -13.93 8.12 6.00
C LEU A 19 -14.66 6.77 6.09
N LEU A 20 -15.91 6.70 5.63
CA LEU A 20 -16.66 5.44 5.56
C LEU A 20 -16.00 4.43 4.62
N ALA A 21 -15.44 4.88 3.51
CA ALA A 21 -14.71 4.03 2.57
C ALA A 21 -13.41 3.48 3.18
N ILE A 22 -12.67 4.31 3.92
CA ILE A 22 -11.47 3.90 4.67
C ILE A 22 -11.86 2.87 5.75
N LEU A 23 -12.88 3.15 6.53
CA LEU A 23 -13.40 2.22 7.55
C LEU A 23 -13.80 0.87 6.94
N ALA A 24 -14.53 0.91 5.83
CA ALA A 24 -14.95 -0.33 5.13
C ALA A 24 -13.73 -1.14 4.67
N ARG A 25 -12.66 -0.51 4.17
CA ARG A 25 -11.42 -1.20 3.82
C ARG A 25 -10.80 -1.87 5.03
N ILE A 26 -10.63 -1.14 6.12
CA ILE A 26 -10.05 -1.64 7.37
C ILE A 26 -10.82 -2.88 7.87
N LEU A 27 -12.16 -2.80 7.90
CA LEU A 27 -13.01 -3.91 8.33
C LEU A 27 -12.93 -5.13 7.41
N LEU A 28 -12.86 -4.91 6.08
CA LEU A 28 -12.79 -6.00 5.10
C LEU A 28 -11.43 -6.70 5.08
N THR A 29 -10.35 -5.98 5.32
CA THR A 29 -8.99 -6.53 5.31
C THR A 29 -8.50 -6.96 6.69
N GLY A 30 -9.27 -6.66 7.74
CA GLY A 30 -8.83 -6.87 9.13
C GLY A 30 -7.62 -6.03 9.49
N ALA A 31 -7.47 -4.84 8.88
CA ALA A 31 -6.33 -3.92 9.06
C ALA A 31 -4.95 -4.53 8.70
N LEU A 32 -4.91 -5.60 7.90
CA LEU A 32 -3.68 -6.35 7.60
C LEU A 32 -2.54 -5.46 7.07
N HIS A 33 -2.87 -4.52 6.18
CA HIS A 33 -1.86 -3.66 5.56
C HIS A 33 -1.44 -2.53 6.51
N GLU A 34 -2.38 -2.01 7.26
CA GLU A 34 -2.19 -0.96 8.25
C GLU A 34 -1.35 -1.45 9.43
N ASP A 35 -1.57 -2.67 9.89
CA ASP A 35 -0.75 -3.36 10.91
C ASP A 35 0.70 -3.50 10.42
N GLY A 36 0.88 -4.03 9.21
CA GLY A 36 2.21 -4.14 8.61
C GLY A 36 2.91 -2.79 8.42
N PHE A 37 2.16 -1.73 8.12
CA PHE A 37 2.72 -0.38 8.01
C PHE A 37 3.14 0.19 9.36
N ALA A 38 2.35 -0.03 10.41
CA ALA A 38 2.71 0.37 11.77
C ALA A 38 3.98 -0.34 12.25
N ASP A 39 4.04 -1.67 12.09
CA ASP A 39 5.21 -2.49 12.40
C ASP A 39 6.45 -2.05 11.63
N PHE A 40 6.29 -1.71 10.34
CA PHE A 40 7.36 -1.15 9.52
C PHE A 40 7.85 0.19 10.08
N CYS A 41 6.96 1.11 10.40
CA CYS A 41 7.32 2.41 10.97
C CYS A 41 8.07 2.25 12.30
N ASP A 42 7.58 1.40 13.20
CA ASP A 42 8.22 1.13 14.48
C ASP A 42 9.58 0.45 14.31
N GLY A 43 9.67 -0.56 13.46
CA GLY A 43 10.90 -1.28 13.20
C GLY A 43 12.00 -0.39 12.65
N PHE A 44 11.71 0.37 11.61
CA PHE A 44 12.70 1.22 10.95
C PHE A 44 12.92 2.57 11.63
N GLY A 45 11.96 3.06 12.42
CA GLY A 45 12.11 4.26 13.25
C GLY A 45 12.89 4.00 14.52
N GLY A 46 12.68 2.86 15.18
CA GLY A 46 13.30 2.53 16.47
C GLY A 46 14.50 1.59 16.39
N GLY A 47 14.70 0.87 15.28
CA GLY A 47 15.77 -0.12 15.11
C GLY A 47 17.01 0.44 14.45
N THR A 48 18.18 0.23 15.08
CA THR A 48 19.48 0.66 14.55
C THR A 48 20.25 -0.45 13.82
N SER A 49 19.97 -1.72 14.14
CA SER A 49 20.55 -2.90 13.48
C SER A 49 19.45 -3.74 12.83
N ARG A 50 19.85 -4.64 11.91
CA ARG A 50 18.95 -5.59 11.25
C ARG A 50 18.15 -6.42 12.27
N GLU A 51 18.84 -6.98 13.26
CA GLU A 51 18.26 -7.83 14.31
C GLU A 51 17.24 -7.04 15.14
N ARG A 52 17.58 -5.79 15.51
CA ARG A 52 16.69 -4.95 16.29
C ARG A 52 15.46 -4.52 15.49
N ILE A 53 15.61 -4.17 14.21
CA ILE A 53 14.48 -3.85 13.32
C ILE A 53 13.52 -5.05 13.25
N LEU A 54 14.04 -6.25 12.95
CA LEU A 54 13.22 -7.45 12.84
C LEU A 54 12.58 -7.86 14.17
N ALA A 55 13.26 -7.63 15.30
CA ALA A 55 12.70 -7.88 16.63
C ALA A 55 11.53 -6.95 16.96
N ILE A 56 11.67 -5.63 16.68
CA ILE A 56 10.58 -4.66 16.87
C ILE A 56 9.38 -5.01 16.00
N MET A 57 9.58 -5.28 14.72
CA MET A 57 8.50 -5.67 13.78
C MET A 57 7.81 -7.00 14.17
N LYS A 58 8.39 -7.82 15.02
CA LYS A 58 7.78 -9.06 15.53
C LYS A 58 6.98 -8.84 16.80
N ASP A 59 7.24 -7.76 17.52
CA ASP A 59 6.51 -7.40 18.73
C ASP A 59 5.09 -6.99 18.38
N SER A 60 4.10 -7.48 19.12
CA SER A 60 2.69 -7.15 18.92
C SER A 60 2.30 -5.78 19.50
N HIS A 61 3.21 -5.10 20.21
CA HIS A 61 2.94 -3.79 20.79
C HIS A 61 3.24 -2.69 19.76
N ILE A 62 2.27 -1.81 19.56
CA ILE A 62 2.48 -0.63 18.71
C ILE A 62 3.33 0.41 19.44
N GLY A 63 4.32 0.93 18.74
CA GLY A 63 5.18 2.02 19.25
C GLY A 63 4.76 3.39 18.71
N MET A 64 5.49 4.42 19.12
CA MET A 64 5.19 5.80 18.74
C MET A 64 5.33 6.04 17.23
N TYR A 65 6.31 5.44 16.57
CA TYR A 65 6.50 5.61 15.13
C TYR A 65 5.36 5.00 14.33
N GLY A 66 4.84 3.83 14.76
CA GLY A 66 3.67 3.20 14.17
C GLY A 66 2.42 4.06 14.31
N VAL A 67 2.16 4.59 15.51
CA VAL A 67 1.04 5.51 15.76
C VAL A 67 1.15 6.76 14.89
N LEU A 68 2.30 7.43 14.87
CA LEU A 68 2.52 8.63 14.04
C LEU A 68 2.37 8.31 12.55
N GLY A 69 2.93 7.17 12.10
CA GLY A 69 2.81 6.71 10.72
C GLY A 69 1.36 6.55 10.30
N LEU A 70 0.55 5.83 11.07
CA LEU A 70 -0.87 5.60 10.79
C LEU A 70 -1.68 6.90 10.83
N VAL A 71 -1.50 7.73 11.84
CA VAL A 71 -2.23 9.00 11.98
C VAL A 71 -1.96 9.90 10.77
N LEU A 72 -0.68 10.09 10.42
CA LEU A 72 -0.31 10.91 9.25
C LEU A 72 -0.80 10.30 7.94
N TYR A 73 -0.70 8.98 7.79
CA TYR A 73 -1.19 8.28 6.60
C TYR A 73 -2.69 8.52 6.40
N PHE A 74 -3.52 8.28 7.42
CA PHE A 74 -4.97 8.45 7.29
C PHE A 74 -5.40 9.91 7.12
N LEU A 75 -4.74 10.84 7.80
CA LEU A 75 -4.99 12.26 7.62
C LEU A 75 -4.70 12.69 6.19
N LEU A 76 -3.51 12.37 5.67
CA LEU A 76 -3.12 12.74 4.32
C LEU A 76 -3.96 12.02 3.26
N LEU A 77 -4.22 10.72 3.42
CA LEU A 77 -5.07 9.95 2.51
C LEU A 77 -6.46 10.58 2.39
N SER A 78 -7.08 10.92 3.54
CA SER A 78 -8.42 11.51 3.54
C SER A 78 -8.44 12.86 2.81
N GLN A 79 -7.45 13.73 3.06
CA GLN A 79 -7.37 15.04 2.41
C GLN A 79 -7.13 14.93 0.90
N VAL A 80 -6.26 14.02 0.47
CA VAL A 80 -6.00 13.78 -0.95
C VAL A 80 -7.25 13.29 -1.67
N LEU A 81 -7.99 12.33 -1.08
CA LEU A 81 -9.19 11.78 -1.72
C LEU A 81 -10.38 12.75 -1.76
N VAL A 82 -10.52 13.61 -0.74
CA VAL A 82 -11.57 14.67 -0.70
C VAL A 82 -11.36 15.72 -1.78
N ALA A 83 -10.14 15.92 -2.27
CA ALA A 83 -9.82 16.89 -3.31
C ALA A 83 -10.38 16.51 -4.69
N PHE A 84 -10.74 15.26 -4.92
CA PHE A 84 -11.33 14.77 -6.17
C PHE A 84 -12.86 14.76 -6.12
N THR A 85 -13.50 14.82 -7.30
CA THR A 85 -14.93 14.47 -7.36
C THR A 85 -15.14 13.00 -6.97
N PRO A 86 -16.29 12.63 -6.37
CA PRO A 86 -16.53 11.27 -5.93
C PRO A 86 -16.33 10.19 -7.00
N ALA A 87 -16.72 10.48 -8.24
CA ALA A 87 -16.55 9.55 -9.35
C ALA A 87 -15.07 9.33 -9.69
N VAL A 88 -14.29 10.41 -9.78
CA VAL A 88 -12.84 10.34 -10.04
C VAL A 88 -12.12 9.69 -8.86
N ALA A 89 -12.45 10.05 -7.62
CA ALA A 89 -11.88 9.43 -6.42
C ALA A 89 -12.12 7.91 -6.40
N ALA A 90 -13.33 7.45 -6.75
CA ALA A 90 -13.65 6.04 -6.80
C ALA A 90 -12.84 5.30 -7.88
N CYS A 91 -12.67 5.88 -9.07
CA CYS A 91 -11.82 5.31 -10.13
C CYS A 91 -10.36 5.23 -9.69
N LEU A 92 -9.84 6.30 -9.08
CA LEU A 92 -8.47 6.34 -8.56
C LEU A 92 -8.25 5.31 -7.45
N VAL A 93 -9.19 5.19 -6.50
CA VAL A 93 -9.13 4.22 -5.40
C VAL A 93 -9.11 2.78 -5.92
N TRP A 94 -9.97 2.46 -6.89
CA TRP A 94 -9.98 1.12 -7.46
C TRP A 94 -8.68 0.81 -8.21
N THR A 95 -8.21 1.74 -9.05
CA THR A 95 -6.98 1.55 -9.82
C THR A 95 -5.74 1.55 -8.94
N GLY A 96 -5.67 2.48 -7.98
CA GLY A 96 -4.56 2.60 -7.04
C GLY A 96 -4.40 1.34 -6.18
N ASP A 97 -5.51 0.77 -5.68
CA ASP A 97 -5.50 -0.51 -4.94
C ASP A 97 -4.91 -1.65 -5.80
N VAL A 98 -5.39 -1.82 -7.03
CA VAL A 98 -4.93 -2.89 -7.91
C VAL A 98 -3.47 -2.67 -8.30
N TRP A 99 -3.11 -1.48 -8.77
CA TRP A 99 -1.76 -1.18 -9.25
C TRP A 99 -0.71 -1.27 -8.14
N SER A 100 -1.02 -0.76 -6.95
CA SER A 100 -0.11 -0.81 -5.80
C SER A 100 0.09 -2.23 -5.27
N LYS A 101 -0.92 -3.09 -5.33
CA LYS A 101 -0.77 -4.53 -5.05
C LYS A 101 0.13 -5.22 -6.08
N CYS A 102 -0.01 -4.87 -7.36
CA CYS A 102 0.90 -5.37 -8.40
C CYS A 102 2.36 -4.97 -8.10
N CYS A 103 2.58 -3.73 -7.66
CA CYS A 103 3.90 -3.23 -7.30
C CYS A 103 4.46 -3.90 -6.04
N SER A 104 3.68 -3.97 -4.96
CA SER A 104 4.12 -4.52 -3.67
C SER A 104 4.43 -6.03 -3.76
N ALA A 105 3.68 -6.76 -4.57
CA ALA A 105 3.93 -8.18 -4.81
C ALA A 105 5.33 -8.45 -5.43
N GLN A 106 5.96 -7.45 -6.07
CA GLN A 106 7.28 -7.62 -6.64
C GLN A 106 8.39 -7.79 -5.58
N LEU A 107 8.17 -7.40 -4.32
CA LEU A 107 9.17 -7.63 -3.26
C LEU A 107 9.61 -9.09 -3.19
N ILE A 108 8.68 -10.03 -3.35
CA ILE A 108 8.92 -11.47 -3.32
C ILE A 108 9.91 -11.91 -4.41
N ASN A 109 9.88 -11.24 -5.57
CA ASN A 109 10.74 -11.58 -6.71
C ASN A 109 12.16 -11.02 -6.58
N PHE A 110 12.32 -9.87 -5.90
CA PHE A 110 13.58 -9.12 -5.86
C PHE A 110 14.36 -9.28 -4.55
N LEU A 111 13.72 -9.73 -3.46
CA LEU A 111 14.34 -9.87 -2.15
C LEU A 111 14.06 -11.24 -1.56
N PRO A 112 15.00 -11.84 -0.79
CA PRO A 112 14.75 -13.02 0.00
C PRO A 112 13.90 -12.65 1.23
N TYR A 113 13.21 -13.64 1.82
CA TYR A 113 12.54 -13.44 3.11
C TYR A 113 13.58 -13.19 4.21
N ALA A 114 13.36 -12.16 5.04
CA ALA A 114 14.38 -11.68 5.97
C ALA A 114 14.51 -12.50 7.27
N ARG A 115 13.52 -13.34 7.60
CA ARG A 115 13.51 -14.22 8.79
C ARG A 115 13.68 -15.67 8.37
N LYS A 116 14.01 -16.55 9.33
CA LYS A 116 13.92 -18.00 9.12
C LYS A 116 12.45 -18.41 9.01
N GLU A 117 12.17 -19.47 8.26
CA GLU A 117 10.79 -19.96 8.04
C GLU A 117 10.02 -20.20 9.34
N GLU A 118 10.71 -20.78 10.33
CA GLU A 118 10.17 -21.06 11.67
C GLU A 118 9.75 -19.81 12.44
N GLU A 119 10.30 -18.65 12.07
CA GLU A 119 10.04 -17.36 12.70
C GLU A 119 9.01 -16.49 11.94
N ALA A 120 8.47 -17.00 10.83
CA ALA A 120 7.47 -16.27 10.05
C ALA A 120 6.15 -16.14 10.83
N LYS A 121 5.62 -14.92 10.98
CA LYS A 121 4.34 -14.65 11.68
C LYS A 121 3.20 -15.53 11.13
N ALA A 122 3.12 -15.67 9.82
CA ALA A 122 2.06 -16.42 9.13
C ALA A 122 2.43 -17.91 8.86
N LYS A 123 3.62 -18.39 9.30
CA LYS A 123 4.16 -19.72 8.96
C LYS A 123 4.16 -20.02 7.45
N VAL A 124 4.17 -18.99 6.63
CA VAL A 124 4.20 -19.06 5.17
C VAL A 124 5.43 -18.30 4.68
N VAL A 125 6.28 -18.97 3.92
CA VAL A 125 7.36 -18.35 3.18
C VAL A 125 6.94 -18.27 1.73
N TYR A 126 6.95 -17.06 1.20
CA TYR A 126 6.60 -16.83 -0.19
C TYR A 126 7.77 -17.19 -1.09
N GLU A 127 7.56 -18.12 -1.98
CA GLU A 127 8.48 -18.40 -3.09
C GLU A 127 8.33 -17.33 -4.17
N ARG A 128 9.36 -17.23 -5.02
CA ARG A 128 9.31 -16.33 -6.19
C ARG A 128 8.13 -16.71 -7.08
N MET A 129 7.42 -15.71 -7.54
CA MET A 129 6.30 -15.94 -8.45
C MET A 129 6.77 -16.52 -9.79
N PRO A 130 6.13 -17.57 -10.31
CA PRO A 130 6.41 -18.07 -11.65
C PRO A 130 6.00 -17.02 -12.71
N ILE A 131 6.65 -17.05 -13.87
CA ILE A 131 6.41 -16.08 -14.96
C ILE A 131 4.92 -15.89 -15.31
N PRO A 132 4.07 -16.94 -15.40
CA PRO A 132 2.64 -16.75 -15.67
C PRO A 132 1.91 -15.94 -14.59
N ALA A 133 2.30 -16.11 -13.31
CA ALA A 133 1.71 -15.33 -12.21
C ALA A 133 2.13 -13.85 -12.31
N ILE A 134 3.41 -13.57 -12.61
CA ILE A 134 3.89 -12.19 -12.83
C ILE A 134 3.14 -11.56 -14.01
N ALA A 135 2.97 -12.28 -15.11
CA ALA A 135 2.23 -11.80 -16.28
C ALA A 135 0.75 -11.52 -15.94
N GLY A 136 0.10 -12.42 -15.18
CA GLY A 136 -1.27 -12.23 -14.71
C GLY A 136 -1.43 -11.00 -13.81
N VAL A 137 -0.51 -10.80 -12.85
CA VAL A 137 -0.48 -9.62 -11.99
C VAL A 137 -0.28 -8.34 -12.81
N ALA A 138 0.68 -8.33 -13.74
CA ALA A 138 0.94 -7.19 -14.62
C ALA A 138 -0.28 -6.87 -15.51
N LEU A 139 -0.92 -7.90 -16.11
CA LEU A 139 -2.12 -7.72 -16.92
C LEU A 139 -3.26 -7.08 -16.13
N ASN A 140 -3.53 -7.55 -14.91
CA ASN A 140 -4.54 -6.93 -14.03
C ASN A 140 -4.25 -5.45 -13.77
N GLY A 141 -3.00 -5.12 -13.46
CA GLY A 141 -2.59 -3.73 -13.27
C GLY A 141 -2.77 -2.87 -14.52
N LEU A 142 -2.37 -3.38 -15.69
CA LEU A 142 -2.53 -2.68 -16.97
C LEU A 142 -4.01 -2.48 -17.34
N VAL A 143 -4.85 -3.48 -17.09
CA VAL A 143 -6.31 -3.36 -17.30
C VAL A 143 -6.89 -2.28 -16.39
N ALA A 144 -6.48 -2.24 -15.13
CA ALA A 144 -6.95 -1.19 -14.20
C ALA A 144 -6.55 0.22 -14.67
N LEU A 145 -5.30 0.40 -15.13
CA LEU A 145 -4.83 1.67 -15.68
C LEU A 145 -5.54 2.05 -16.98
N ALA A 146 -5.77 1.09 -17.87
CA ALA A 146 -6.51 1.33 -19.11
C ALA A 146 -7.95 1.78 -18.84
N LEU A 147 -8.64 1.14 -17.89
CA LEU A 147 -9.98 1.52 -17.46
C LEU A 147 -10.00 2.90 -16.81
N LEU A 148 -9.01 3.25 -15.98
CA LEU A 148 -8.87 4.60 -15.43
C LEU A 148 -8.80 5.63 -16.55
N TYR A 149 -7.95 5.39 -17.54
CA TYR A 149 -7.81 6.31 -18.68
C TYR A 149 -9.09 6.45 -19.49
N VAL A 150 -9.78 5.33 -19.78
CA VAL A 150 -11.05 5.34 -20.52
C VAL A 150 -12.13 6.12 -19.76
N LEU A 151 -12.18 5.98 -18.43
CA LEU A 151 -13.22 6.61 -17.59
C LEU A 151 -12.93 8.08 -17.26
N THR A 152 -11.65 8.48 -17.18
CA THR A 152 -11.27 9.82 -16.73
C THR A 152 -10.52 10.64 -17.78
N GLY A 153 -9.97 9.99 -18.81
CA GLY A 153 -9.14 10.63 -19.84
C GLY A 153 -7.75 11.08 -19.36
N ASN A 154 -7.40 10.79 -18.10
CA ASN A 154 -6.20 11.34 -17.45
C ASN A 154 -5.55 10.33 -16.48
N PHE A 155 -4.56 10.79 -15.72
CA PHE A 155 -3.91 10.16 -14.56
C PHE A 155 -2.99 8.95 -14.84
N LEU A 156 -2.71 8.58 -16.09
CA LEU A 156 -1.79 7.47 -16.39
C LEU A 156 -0.38 7.69 -15.82
N ALA A 157 0.11 8.93 -15.85
CA ALA A 157 1.44 9.23 -15.32
C ALA A 157 1.54 9.00 -13.80
N ALA A 158 0.41 9.00 -13.07
CA ALA A 158 0.40 8.67 -11.65
C ALA A 158 0.89 7.23 -11.38
N ALA A 159 0.79 6.32 -12.36
CA ALA A 159 1.29 4.95 -12.24
C ALA A 159 2.84 4.87 -12.09
N LEU A 160 3.57 5.92 -12.44
CA LEU A 160 5.02 5.95 -12.30
C LEU A 160 5.46 6.06 -10.83
N ALA A 161 4.72 6.78 -10.00
CA ALA A 161 5.08 6.99 -8.59
C ALA A 161 5.17 5.67 -7.79
N PRO A 162 4.21 4.74 -7.85
CA PRO A 162 4.33 3.42 -7.22
C PRO A 162 5.54 2.62 -7.67
N LEU A 163 5.94 2.71 -8.95
CA LEU A 163 7.14 2.03 -9.45
C LEU A 163 8.40 2.61 -8.82
N VAL A 164 8.50 3.93 -8.72
CA VAL A 164 9.61 4.62 -8.05
C VAL A 164 9.67 4.24 -6.57
N VAL A 165 8.53 4.30 -5.86
CA VAL A 165 8.43 3.90 -4.45
C VAL A 165 8.87 2.46 -4.26
N THR A 166 8.45 1.54 -5.14
CA THR A 166 8.85 0.13 -5.10
C THR A 166 10.35 -0.03 -5.27
N GLY A 167 10.96 0.64 -6.25
CA GLY A 167 12.41 0.60 -6.48
C GLY A 167 13.21 1.13 -5.29
N LEU A 168 12.77 2.26 -4.70
CA LEU A 168 13.38 2.83 -3.50
C LEU A 168 13.23 1.90 -2.29
N MET A 169 12.06 1.29 -2.10
CA MET A 169 11.81 0.35 -1.01
C MET A 169 12.70 -0.89 -1.14
N ILE A 170 12.80 -1.49 -2.32
CA ILE A 170 13.70 -2.65 -2.56
C ILE A 170 15.14 -2.29 -2.18
N ARG A 171 15.63 -1.13 -2.62
CA ARG A 171 16.97 -0.66 -2.29
C ARG A 171 17.14 -0.45 -0.78
N TYR A 172 16.16 0.16 -0.13
CA TYR A 172 16.18 0.44 1.29
C TYR A 172 16.19 -0.84 2.14
N LEU A 173 15.28 -1.76 1.85
CA LEU A 173 15.16 -3.05 2.54
C LEU A 173 16.42 -3.92 2.35
N ARG A 174 16.97 -3.95 1.13
CA ARG A 174 18.23 -4.66 0.85
C ARG A 174 19.37 -4.15 1.72
N LYS A 175 19.45 -2.82 1.91
CA LYS A 175 20.49 -2.19 2.74
C LYS A 175 20.28 -2.43 4.23
N LYS A 176 19.03 -2.37 4.72
CA LYS A 176 18.72 -2.35 6.15
C LYS A 176 18.53 -3.74 6.75
N ILE A 177 17.78 -4.61 6.07
CA ILE A 177 17.42 -5.94 6.60
C ILE A 177 17.79 -7.10 5.67
N GLN A 178 18.39 -6.80 4.51
CA GLN A 178 18.84 -7.77 3.51
C GLN A 178 17.75 -8.71 3.00
N GLY A 179 16.49 -8.26 3.05
CA GLY A 179 15.34 -9.06 2.66
C GLY A 179 14.03 -8.31 2.89
N TYR A 180 12.91 -9.03 2.94
CA TYR A 180 11.58 -8.46 3.22
C TYR A 180 10.85 -9.29 4.30
N THR A 181 9.81 -8.71 4.90
CA THR A 181 8.79 -9.39 5.73
C THR A 181 7.41 -9.10 5.14
N GLY A 182 6.37 -9.78 5.65
CA GLY A 182 4.99 -9.47 5.28
C GLY A 182 4.62 -8.01 5.56
N ASP A 183 5.13 -7.48 6.68
CA ASP A 183 4.91 -6.09 7.10
C ASP A 183 5.48 -5.10 6.07
N CYS A 184 6.64 -5.42 5.48
CA CYS A 184 7.22 -4.63 4.37
C CYS A 184 6.32 -4.61 3.13
N CYS A 185 5.62 -5.72 2.83
CA CYS A 185 4.67 -5.77 1.72
C CYS A 185 3.45 -4.87 2.00
N GLY A 186 2.91 -4.92 3.23
CA GLY A 186 1.82 -4.03 3.66
C GLY A 186 2.21 -2.56 3.60
N ALA A 187 3.38 -2.22 4.13
CA ALA A 187 3.93 -0.87 4.08
C ALA A 187 4.13 -0.38 2.64
N LEU A 188 4.73 -1.20 1.79
CA LEU A 188 4.93 -0.83 0.38
C LEU A 188 3.60 -0.66 -0.35
N PHE A 189 2.59 -1.50 -0.08
CA PHE A 189 1.27 -1.33 -0.65
C PHE A 189 0.68 0.04 -0.32
N LEU A 190 0.62 0.41 0.97
CA LEU A 190 0.04 1.69 1.41
C LEU A 190 0.83 2.91 0.88
N LEU A 191 2.16 2.86 0.90
CA LEU A 191 3.01 3.94 0.38
C LEU A 191 2.89 4.09 -1.14
N SER A 192 2.80 2.98 -1.87
CA SER A 192 2.59 2.97 -3.31
C SER A 192 1.22 3.54 -3.68
N GLU A 193 0.17 3.10 -2.99
CA GLU A 193 -1.20 3.58 -3.16
C GLU A 193 -1.29 5.09 -2.91
N PHE A 194 -0.73 5.54 -1.79
CA PHE A 194 -0.72 6.97 -1.44
C PHE A 194 0.06 7.80 -2.47
N SER A 195 1.23 7.31 -2.92
CA SER A 195 2.02 7.99 -3.94
C SER A 195 1.27 8.13 -5.27
N PHE A 196 0.48 7.12 -5.64
CA PHE A 196 -0.39 7.17 -6.81
C PHE A 196 -1.43 8.30 -6.70
N TYR A 197 -2.15 8.37 -5.58
CA TYR A 197 -3.17 9.41 -5.37
C TYR A 197 -2.57 10.81 -5.28
N LEU A 198 -1.44 10.95 -4.60
CA LEU A 198 -0.76 12.24 -4.48
C LEU A 198 -0.27 12.75 -5.85
N THR A 199 0.27 11.85 -6.67
CA THR A 199 0.68 12.21 -8.04
C THR A 199 -0.52 12.54 -8.91
N ALA A 200 -1.63 11.79 -8.79
CA ALA A 200 -2.86 12.11 -9.50
C ALA A 200 -3.39 13.51 -9.11
N LEU A 201 -3.27 13.89 -7.83
CA LEU A 201 -3.66 15.22 -7.37
C LEU A 201 -2.84 16.34 -8.04
N CYS A 202 -1.55 16.11 -8.30
CA CYS A 202 -0.71 17.08 -9.03
C CYS A 202 -1.07 17.18 -10.52
N MET A 203 -1.93 16.31 -11.04
CA MET A 203 -2.34 16.28 -12.46
C MET A 203 -3.74 16.86 -12.69
N GLN A 204 -4.42 17.32 -11.64
CA GLN A 204 -5.66 18.08 -11.77
C GLN A 204 -5.39 19.47 -12.36
#